data_a48e54ca77b0f2e047a9b9fc7a9ea4db
#
_entry.id   a48e54ca77b0f2e047a9b9fc7a9ea4db
#
_cell.length_a   1.000
_cell.length_b   1.000
_cell.length_c   1.000
_cell.angle_alpha   90.00
_cell.angle_beta   90.00
_cell.angle_gamma   90.00
#
_symmetry.space_group_name_H-M   'P 1'
#
loop_
_entity.id
_entity.type
_entity.pdbx_description
1 polymer ?
#
loop_
_entity_poly.entity_id
_entity_poly.type
_entity_poly.pdbx_seq_one_letter_code
_entity_poly.pdbx_strand_id
1 'polypeptide(L)'
;MLAIKANLSTLPKLIHAKERMEGFMAQASNLIDSEQRFAQIIAGSEKDELKTISGPEDLWPLMREEAERKAKEEPILGSYFHATILNHRTFGDALSFRLASKLDNPMLPTMLIRDVIAEATHDDAEILSSAEIDIIATYTRDPACDDLSSSFLFFKGFHALQAHRIAHWLWKKERRTLAQFFQNQISVTLGVDLHPAATVGSGIMLDHATGIVIGETAVVEDDVSILHSVTLGGTGKTSGD
;
A
#
# COMPACT_ATOMS: atom_id res chain seq x y z
N MET A 1 -15.68 13.59 56.11
CA MET A 1 -15.13 12.54 55.27
C MET A 1 -16.15 12.28 54.14
N LEU A 2 -15.99 12.99 53.00
CA LEU A 2 -16.86 12.87 51.83
C LEU A 2 -16.33 11.71 50.97
N ALA A 3 -17.12 10.63 50.91
CA ALA A 3 -16.83 9.52 49.98
C ALA A 3 -17.30 9.93 48.56
N ILE A 4 -16.37 10.13 47.65
CA ILE A 4 -16.66 10.32 46.23
C ILE A 4 -17.05 8.93 45.68
N LYS A 5 -18.34 8.68 45.46
CA LYS A 5 -18.83 7.51 44.72
C LYS A 5 -18.51 7.73 43.24
N ALA A 6 -17.43 7.12 42.77
CA ALA A 6 -17.15 7.04 41.34
C ALA A 6 -18.27 6.22 40.67
N ASN A 7 -18.92 6.82 39.67
CA ASN A 7 -19.99 6.19 38.93
C ASN A 7 -19.38 5.18 37.92
N LEU A 8 -19.37 3.91 38.27
CA LEU A 8 -18.77 2.80 37.49
C LEU A 8 -19.38 2.64 36.07
N SER A 9 -20.56 3.26 35.82
CA SER A 9 -21.17 3.19 34.47
C SER A 9 -20.48 4.05 33.41
N THR A 10 -19.59 4.95 33.79
CA THR A 10 -18.86 5.83 32.86
C THR A 10 -17.47 5.27 32.51
N LEU A 11 -16.95 4.29 33.27
CA LEU A 11 -15.63 3.69 33.03
C LEU A 11 -15.45 3.09 31.62
N PRO A 12 -16.39 2.29 31.07
CA PRO A 12 -16.22 1.73 29.72
C PRO A 12 -16.13 2.80 28.64
N LYS A 13 -16.91 3.87 28.75
CA LYS A 13 -16.89 5.00 27.79
C LYS A 13 -15.58 5.77 27.84
N LEU A 14 -14.97 5.92 29.00
CA LEU A 14 -13.69 6.58 29.19
C LEU A 14 -12.53 5.70 28.64
N ILE A 15 -12.59 4.38 28.82
CA ILE A 15 -11.61 3.44 28.29
C ILE A 15 -11.65 3.49 26.75
N HIS A 16 -12.81 3.35 26.11
CA HIS A 16 -12.95 3.45 24.66
C HIS A 16 -12.62 4.83 24.09
N ALA A 17 -12.77 5.90 24.86
CA ALA A 17 -12.33 7.23 24.44
C ALA A 17 -10.80 7.35 24.47
N LYS A 18 -10.16 6.77 25.48
CA LYS A 18 -8.70 6.72 25.60
C LYS A 18 -8.07 5.88 24.48
N GLU A 19 -8.58 4.68 24.23
CA GLU A 19 -8.11 3.80 23.16
C GLU A 19 -8.24 4.46 21.76
N ARG A 20 -9.36 5.16 21.49
CA ARG A 20 -9.54 5.92 20.26
C ARG A 20 -8.56 7.09 20.15
N MET A 21 -8.26 7.77 21.24
CA MET A 21 -7.32 8.89 21.26
C MET A 21 -5.88 8.41 21.08
N GLU A 22 -5.51 7.28 21.71
CA GLU A 22 -4.20 6.64 21.51
C GLU A 22 -4.05 6.16 20.05
N GLY A 23 -5.09 5.56 19.46
CA GLY A 23 -5.11 5.19 18.04
C GLY A 23 -4.96 6.41 17.11
N PHE A 24 -5.68 7.51 17.39
CA PHE A 24 -5.56 8.74 16.61
C PHE A 24 -4.16 9.37 16.71
N MET A 25 -3.56 9.40 17.91
CA MET A 25 -2.21 9.91 18.12
C MET A 25 -1.15 9.03 17.44
N ALA A 26 -1.33 7.71 17.44
CA ALA A 26 -0.45 6.80 16.72
C ALA A 26 -0.54 7.01 15.19
N GLN A 27 -1.73 7.12 14.62
CA GLN A 27 -1.92 7.44 13.20
C GLN A 27 -1.31 8.80 12.82
N ALA A 28 -1.48 9.82 13.65
CA ALA A 28 -0.88 11.14 13.40
C ALA A 28 0.66 11.08 13.44
N SER A 29 1.24 10.29 14.35
CA SER A 29 2.70 10.08 14.41
C SER A 29 3.21 9.39 13.15
N ASN A 30 2.53 8.32 12.71
CA ASN A 30 2.92 7.58 11.52
C ASN A 30 2.82 8.42 10.23
N LEU A 31 1.83 9.31 10.14
CA LEU A 31 1.71 10.24 9.00
C LEU A 31 2.87 11.24 8.98
N ILE A 32 3.27 11.79 10.13
CA ILE A 32 4.43 12.70 10.22
C ILE A 32 5.71 11.96 9.81
N ASP A 33 5.90 10.73 10.26
CA ASP A 33 7.03 9.89 9.85
C ASP A 33 7.02 9.62 8.34
N SER A 34 5.86 9.35 7.75
CA SER A 34 5.70 9.13 6.31
C SER A 34 6.04 10.38 5.49
N GLU A 35 5.60 11.57 5.91
CA GLU A 35 5.93 12.83 5.24
C GLU A 35 7.44 13.13 5.32
N GLN A 36 8.07 12.89 6.46
CA GLN A 36 9.51 13.08 6.62
C GLN A 36 10.31 12.12 5.73
N ARG A 37 9.89 10.87 5.63
CA ARG A 37 10.51 9.87 4.76
C ARG A 37 10.34 10.21 3.29
N PHE A 38 9.15 10.62 2.89
CA PHE A 38 8.88 11.12 1.54
C PHE A 38 9.87 12.24 1.17
N ALA A 39 10.01 13.23 2.03
CA ALA A 39 10.94 14.33 1.84
C ALA A 39 12.41 13.89 1.77
N GLN A 40 12.83 12.91 2.59
CA GLN A 40 14.19 12.36 2.57
C GLN A 40 14.52 11.65 1.25
N ILE A 41 13.60 10.83 0.72
CA ILE A 41 13.80 10.13 -0.55
C ILE A 41 13.93 11.14 -1.70
N ILE A 42 13.06 12.16 -1.73
CA ILE A 42 13.13 13.22 -2.74
C ILE A 42 14.47 13.97 -2.65
N ALA A 43 14.88 14.39 -1.45
CA ALA A 43 16.13 15.14 -1.25
C ALA A 43 17.38 14.34 -1.65
N GLY A 44 17.33 13.01 -1.54
CA GLY A 44 18.41 12.10 -1.95
C GLY A 44 18.40 11.71 -3.44
N SER A 45 17.40 12.13 -4.21
CA SER A 45 17.25 11.75 -5.61
C SER A 45 18.00 12.69 -6.56
N GLU A 46 18.64 12.11 -7.60
CA GLU A 46 19.24 12.85 -8.68
C GLU A 46 18.25 13.20 -9.82
N LYS A 47 17.00 12.69 -9.76
CA LYS A 47 15.97 12.93 -10.78
C LYS A 47 15.37 14.33 -10.63
N ASP A 48 15.47 15.12 -11.69
CA ASP A 48 15.09 16.54 -11.68
C ASP A 48 13.57 16.75 -11.46
N GLU A 49 12.74 15.81 -11.94
CA GLU A 49 11.29 15.88 -11.76
C GLU A 49 10.88 15.85 -10.28
N LEU A 50 11.62 15.11 -9.46
CA LEU A 50 11.34 15.04 -8.01
C LEU A 50 11.65 16.35 -7.28
N LYS A 51 12.48 17.21 -7.84
CA LYS A 51 12.81 18.53 -7.27
C LYS A 51 11.60 19.49 -7.28
N THR A 52 10.59 19.17 -8.08
CA THR A 52 9.33 19.96 -8.14
C THR A 52 8.30 19.51 -7.11
N ILE A 53 8.52 18.37 -6.46
CA ILE A 53 7.63 17.79 -5.46
C ILE A 53 7.99 18.37 -4.09
N SER A 54 7.04 19.02 -3.44
CA SER A 54 7.20 19.59 -2.10
C SER A 54 6.67 18.66 -1.01
N GLY A 55 5.68 17.82 -1.36
CA GLY A 55 5.04 16.89 -0.44
C GLY A 55 4.23 15.80 -1.17
N PRO A 56 3.65 14.86 -0.43
CA PRO A 56 2.82 13.79 -1.00
C PRO A 56 1.65 14.30 -1.84
N GLU A 57 1.12 15.47 -1.51
CA GLU A 57 0.01 16.12 -2.22
C GLU A 57 0.33 16.45 -3.68
N ASP A 58 1.60 16.61 -4.03
CA ASP A 58 2.04 16.92 -5.39
C ASP A 58 2.13 15.67 -6.28
N LEU A 59 2.27 14.48 -5.68
CA LEU A 59 2.48 13.24 -6.41
C LEU A 59 1.31 12.90 -7.35
N TRP A 60 0.10 12.95 -6.83
CA TRP A 60 -1.08 12.58 -7.62
C TRP A 60 -1.35 13.52 -8.79
N PRO A 61 -1.29 14.86 -8.64
CA PRO A 61 -1.35 15.79 -9.77
C PRO A 61 -0.33 15.49 -10.87
N LEU A 62 0.94 15.25 -10.52
CA LEU A 62 1.98 14.92 -11.50
C LEU A 62 1.71 13.60 -12.23
N MET A 63 1.32 12.55 -11.53
CA MET A 63 0.92 11.29 -12.16
C MET A 63 -0.26 11.47 -13.13
N ARG A 64 -1.17 12.38 -12.85
CA ARG A 64 -2.28 12.72 -13.77
C ARG A 64 -1.80 13.43 -15.02
N GLU A 65 -0.88 14.39 -14.88
CA GLU A 65 -0.25 15.08 -16.02
C GLU A 65 0.50 14.10 -16.92
N GLU A 66 1.27 13.17 -16.32
CA GLU A 66 1.93 12.09 -17.07
C GLU A 66 0.92 11.21 -17.82
N ALA A 67 -0.18 10.84 -17.18
CA ALA A 67 -1.24 10.02 -17.80
C ALA A 67 -1.93 10.76 -18.96
N GLU A 68 -2.17 12.07 -18.82
CA GLU A 68 -2.71 12.90 -19.90
C GLU A 68 -1.76 12.97 -21.09
N ARG A 69 -0.46 13.13 -20.86
CA ARG A 69 0.57 13.12 -21.89
C ARG A 69 0.60 11.77 -22.61
N LYS A 70 0.68 10.66 -21.86
CA LYS A 70 0.69 9.31 -22.40
C LYS A 70 -0.58 8.97 -23.21
N ALA A 71 -1.74 9.44 -22.78
CA ALA A 71 -2.99 9.25 -23.52
C ALA A 71 -3.00 9.98 -24.89
N LYS A 72 -2.29 11.10 -25.01
CA LYS A 72 -2.09 11.82 -26.28
C LYS A 72 -1.06 11.16 -27.16
N GLU A 73 0.04 10.66 -26.58
CA GLU A 73 1.13 9.97 -27.28
C GLU A 73 0.68 8.60 -27.81
N GLU A 74 -0.18 7.89 -27.06
CA GLU A 74 -0.67 6.55 -27.41
C GLU A 74 -2.21 6.48 -27.30
N PRO A 75 -2.95 6.97 -28.30
CA PRO A 75 -4.41 7.07 -28.26
C PRO A 75 -5.15 5.73 -28.10
N ILE A 76 -4.55 4.62 -28.53
CA ILE A 76 -5.11 3.27 -28.35
C ILE A 76 -5.26 2.89 -26.87
N LEU A 77 -4.42 3.45 -26.00
CA LEU A 77 -4.48 3.30 -24.55
C LEU A 77 -5.26 4.40 -23.84
N GLY A 78 -5.85 5.34 -24.59
CA GLY A 78 -6.57 6.47 -24.01
C GLY A 78 -7.63 6.05 -22.98
N SER A 79 -8.49 5.08 -23.35
CA SER A 79 -9.52 4.55 -22.42
C SER A 79 -8.90 3.91 -21.16
N TYR A 80 -7.74 3.28 -21.29
CA TYR A 80 -7.02 2.69 -20.15
C TYR A 80 -6.51 3.76 -19.18
N PHE A 81 -5.86 4.83 -19.66
CA PHE A 81 -5.41 5.94 -18.82
C PHE A 81 -6.56 6.66 -18.14
N HIS A 82 -7.67 6.88 -18.88
CA HIS A 82 -8.89 7.42 -18.29
C HIS A 82 -9.43 6.53 -17.19
N ALA A 83 -9.59 5.23 -17.43
CA ALA A 83 -10.16 4.31 -16.47
C ALA A 83 -9.28 4.13 -15.23
N THR A 84 -7.94 4.17 -15.37
CA THR A 84 -7.02 3.88 -14.28
C THR A 84 -6.57 5.10 -13.47
N ILE A 85 -6.49 6.28 -14.10
CA ILE A 85 -5.98 7.51 -13.46
C ILE A 85 -6.95 8.66 -13.63
N LEU A 86 -7.27 9.07 -14.88
CA LEU A 86 -7.85 10.37 -15.15
C LEU A 86 -9.28 10.56 -14.64
N ASN A 87 -10.07 9.50 -14.54
CA ASN A 87 -11.45 9.54 -14.01
C ASN A 87 -11.50 9.54 -12.47
N HIS A 88 -10.37 9.40 -11.79
CA HIS A 88 -10.31 9.37 -10.34
C HIS A 88 -9.88 10.72 -9.77
N ARG A 89 -10.53 11.15 -8.68
CA ARG A 89 -10.24 12.43 -8.05
C ARG A 89 -9.04 12.34 -7.11
N THR A 90 -8.86 11.18 -6.46
CA THR A 90 -7.81 10.94 -5.47
C THR A 90 -6.96 9.73 -5.87
N PHE A 91 -5.74 9.70 -5.37
CA PHE A 91 -4.85 8.55 -5.49
C PHE A 91 -5.49 7.27 -4.92
N GLY A 92 -6.15 7.37 -3.75
CA GLY A 92 -6.82 6.23 -3.10
C GLY A 92 -7.95 5.64 -3.95
N ASP A 93 -8.76 6.48 -4.63
CA ASP A 93 -9.80 6.00 -5.55
C ASP A 93 -9.20 5.24 -6.73
N ALA A 94 -8.11 5.77 -7.30
CA ALA A 94 -7.40 5.16 -8.41
C ALA A 94 -6.73 3.83 -8.00
N LEU A 95 -6.07 3.81 -6.84
CA LEU A 95 -5.45 2.60 -6.29
C LEU A 95 -6.50 1.51 -6.03
N SER A 96 -7.63 1.88 -5.42
CA SER A 96 -8.74 0.94 -5.17
C SER A 96 -9.27 0.35 -6.48
N PHE A 97 -9.49 1.17 -7.49
CA PHE A 97 -9.92 0.72 -8.82
C PHE A 97 -8.87 -0.21 -9.46
N ARG A 98 -7.59 0.20 -9.42
CA ARG A 98 -6.49 -0.53 -10.04
C ARG A 98 -6.31 -1.92 -9.45
N LEU A 99 -6.26 -2.01 -8.12
CA LEU A 99 -6.09 -3.27 -7.40
C LEU A 99 -7.32 -4.17 -7.57
N ALA A 100 -8.54 -3.62 -7.44
CA ALA A 100 -9.76 -4.39 -7.64
C ALA A 100 -9.85 -4.96 -9.05
N SER A 101 -9.49 -4.18 -10.08
CA SER A 101 -9.46 -4.66 -11.47
C SER A 101 -8.40 -5.73 -11.71
N LYS A 102 -7.30 -5.75 -10.95
CA LYS A 102 -6.26 -6.78 -11.05
C LYS A 102 -6.62 -8.07 -10.35
N LEU A 103 -7.34 -7.97 -9.24
CA LEU A 103 -7.72 -9.11 -8.39
C LEU A 103 -9.11 -9.65 -8.70
N ASP A 104 -9.79 -9.09 -9.71
CA ASP A 104 -11.10 -9.53 -10.16
C ASP A 104 -11.11 -11.02 -10.51
N ASN A 105 -12.15 -11.70 -10.08
CA ASN A 105 -12.34 -13.11 -10.39
C ASN A 105 -13.84 -13.47 -10.33
N PRO A 106 -14.26 -14.59 -10.97
CA PRO A 106 -15.66 -14.98 -11.03
C PRO A 106 -16.35 -15.20 -9.68
N MET A 107 -15.59 -15.46 -8.60
CA MET A 107 -16.14 -15.77 -7.28
C MET A 107 -16.31 -14.52 -6.41
N LEU A 108 -15.50 -13.49 -6.62
CA LEU A 108 -15.57 -12.23 -5.88
C LEU A 108 -15.50 -11.05 -6.87
N PRO A 109 -16.65 -10.43 -7.18
CA PRO A 109 -16.71 -9.34 -8.15
C PRO A 109 -15.88 -8.14 -7.76
N THR A 110 -15.31 -7.44 -8.76
CA THR A 110 -14.49 -6.23 -8.64
C THR A 110 -15.04 -5.21 -7.64
N MET A 111 -16.37 -4.99 -7.60
CA MET A 111 -16.97 -4.02 -6.69
C MET A 111 -16.78 -4.39 -5.22
N LEU A 112 -16.93 -5.67 -4.86
CA LEU A 112 -16.73 -6.12 -3.48
C LEU A 112 -15.26 -6.03 -3.06
N ILE A 113 -14.34 -6.32 -3.98
CA ILE A 113 -12.90 -6.13 -3.73
C ILE A 113 -12.61 -4.65 -3.50
N ARG A 114 -13.20 -3.77 -4.32
CA ARG A 114 -13.04 -2.31 -4.20
C ARG A 114 -13.56 -1.79 -2.86
N ASP A 115 -14.70 -2.29 -2.40
CA ASP A 115 -15.28 -1.91 -1.09
C ASP A 115 -14.35 -2.29 0.06
N VAL A 116 -13.75 -3.49 0.02
CA VAL A 116 -12.76 -3.92 1.03
C VAL A 116 -11.51 -3.04 1.01
N ILE A 117 -11.01 -2.67 -0.18
CA ILE A 117 -9.84 -1.79 -0.29
C ILE A 117 -10.17 -0.39 0.24
N ALA A 118 -11.34 0.15 -0.11
CA ALA A 118 -11.78 1.45 0.38
C ALA A 118 -11.96 1.45 1.92
N GLU A 119 -12.52 0.37 2.50
CA GLU A 119 -12.62 0.19 3.94
C GLU A 119 -11.22 0.23 4.58
N ALA A 120 -10.27 -0.52 4.05
CA ALA A 120 -8.92 -0.61 4.58
C ALA A 120 -8.18 0.75 4.52
N THR A 121 -8.22 1.43 3.38
CA THR A 121 -7.53 2.72 3.19
C THR A 121 -8.19 3.87 3.96
N HIS A 122 -9.48 3.75 4.30
CA HIS A 122 -10.18 4.69 5.19
C HIS A 122 -9.82 4.46 6.66
N ASP A 123 -9.70 3.20 7.08
CA ASP A 123 -9.39 2.82 8.46
C ASP A 123 -7.91 2.99 8.81
N ASP A 124 -7.03 2.86 7.81
CA ASP A 124 -5.57 2.95 7.96
C ASP A 124 -4.96 3.80 6.83
N ALA A 125 -4.71 5.07 7.14
CA ALA A 125 -4.14 6.02 6.19
C ALA A 125 -2.68 5.70 5.81
N GLU A 126 -1.97 4.90 6.62
CA GLU A 126 -0.59 4.48 6.36
C GLU A 126 -0.50 3.61 5.09
N ILE A 127 -1.57 2.91 4.72
CA ILE A 127 -1.64 2.15 3.47
C ILE A 127 -1.40 3.06 2.26
N LEU A 128 -2.03 4.23 2.22
CA LEU A 128 -1.87 5.16 1.09
C LEU A 128 -0.52 5.86 1.12
N SER A 129 -0.09 6.36 2.27
CA SER A 129 1.21 7.03 2.40
C SER A 129 2.37 6.09 2.09
N SER A 130 2.30 4.83 2.50
CA SER A 130 3.28 3.81 2.11
C SER A 130 3.28 3.56 0.60
N ALA A 131 2.11 3.53 -0.04
CA ALA A 131 2.03 3.34 -1.49
C ALA A 131 2.65 4.51 -2.27
N GLU A 132 2.48 5.75 -1.80
CA GLU A 132 3.11 6.94 -2.38
C GLU A 132 4.63 6.88 -2.24
N ILE A 133 5.14 6.50 -1.08
CA ILE A 133 6.57 6.31 -0.83
C ILE A 133 7.14 5.19 -1.71
N ASP A 134 6.41 4.08 -1.89
CA ASP A 134 6.83 2.96 -2.74
C ASP A 134 6.90 3.37 -4.23
N ILE A 135 6.02 4.26 -4.71
CA ILE A 135 6.11 4.83 -6.06
C ILE A 135 7.41 5.60 -6.25
N ILE A 136 7.72 6.52 -5.32
CA ILE A 136 8.93 7.33 -5.40
C ILE A 136 10.19 6.46 -5.26
N ALA A 137 10.18 5.50 -4.34
CA ALA A 137 11.28 4.55 -4.18
C ALA A 137 11.54 3.75 -5.45
N THR A 138 10.49 3.28 -6.12
CA THR A 138 10.60 2.58 -7.41
C THR A 138 11.14 3.53 -8.49
N TYR A 139 10.58 4.72 -8.61
CA TYR A 139 11.03 5.71 -9.60
C TYR A 139 12.51 6.10 -9.41
N THR A 140 12.98 6.23 -8.17
CA THR A 140 14.37 6.61 -7.88
C THR A 140 15.39 5.50 -8.09
N ARG A 141 14.98 4.24 -7.85
CA ARG A 141 15.91 3.09 -7.81
C ARG A 141 15.92 2.26 -9.09
N ASP A 142 14.80 2.23 -9.81
CA ASP A 142 14.70 1.48 -11.05
C ASP A 142 15.09 2.37 -12.25
N PRO A 143 16.23 2.09 -12.92
CA PRO A 143 16.64 2.84 -14.09
C PRO A 143 15.66 2.74 -15.27
N ALA A 144 14.83 1.68 -15.32
CA ALA A 144 13.82 1.46 -16.35
C ALA A 144 12.49 2.14 -16.04
N CYS A 145 12.36 2.78 -14.87
CA CYS A 145 11.16 3.55 -14.50
C CYS A 145 11.35 5.00 -14.96
N ASP A 146 10.74 5.34 -16.09
CA ASP A 146 10.91 6.65 -16.74
C ASP A 146 10.08 7.76 -16.09
N ASP A 147 8.98 7.42 -15.38
CA ASP A 147 8.10 8.37 -14.72
C ASP A 147 7.36 7.75 -13.53
N LEU A 148 6.73 8.61 -12.71
CA LEU A 148 6.05 8.23 -11.48
C LEU A 148 4.86 7.30 -11.71
N SER A 149 4.10 7.52 -12.78
CA SER A 149 2.91 6.74 -13.10
C SER A 149 3.22 5.34 -13.60
N SER A 150 4.44 5.05 -14.06
CA SER A 150 4.80 3.76 -14.65
C SER A 150 4.69 2.59 -13.68
N SER A 151 5.15 2.75 -12.44
CA SER A 151 5.03 1.72 -11.41
C SER A 151 3.57 1.42 -11.08
N PHE A 152 2.75 2.45 -10.93
CA PHE A 152 1.30 2.36 -10.68
C PHE A 152 0.57 1.69 -11.85
N LEU A 153 0.91 2.03 -13.09
CA LEU A 153 0.21 1.54 -14.29
C LEU A 153 0.62 0.09 -14.65
N PHE A 154 1.90 -0.25 -14.54
CA PHE A 154 2.43 -1.42 -15.22
C PHE A 154 3.18 -2.41 -14.33
N PHE A 155 3.72 -2.01 -13.17
CA PHE A 155 4.60 -2.88 -12.39
C PHE A 155 3.78 -3.78 -11.46
N LYS A 156 3.80 -5.08 -11.76
CA LYS A 156 3.06 -6.05 -10.96
C LYS A 156 3.58 -6.19 -9.52
N GLY A 157 4.86 -5.91 -9.29
CA GLY A 157 5.44 -5.89 -7.95
C GLY A 157 4.80 -4.81 -7.07
N PHE A 158 4.62 -3.61 -7.61
CA PHE A 158 3.88 -2.55 -6.92
C PHE A 158 2.44 -2.99 -6.60
N HIS A 159 1.71 -3.54 -7.59
CA HIS A 159 0.34 -4.01 -7.35
C HIS A 159 0.26 -5.09 -6.28
N ALA A 160 1.20 -6.05 -6.30
CA ALA A 160 1.25 -7.15 -5.33
C ALA A 160 1.52 -6.61 -3.91
N LEU A 161 2.44 -5.67 -3.79
CA LEU A 161 2.79 -5.04 -2.52
C LEU A 161 1.59 -4.26 -1.93
N GLN A 162 0.93 -3.43 -2.74
CA GLN A 162 -0.22 -2.67 -2.24
C GLN A 162 -1.41 -3.58 -1.89
N ALA A 163 -1.65 -4.64 -2.68
CA ALA A 163 -2.67 -5.64 -2.35
C ALA A 163 -2.32 -6.42 -1.07
N HIS A 164 -1.03 -6.71 -0.82
CA HIS A 164 -0.57 -7.29 0.43
C HIS A 164 -0.86 -6.38 1.63
N ARG A 165 -0.68 -5.05 1.55
CA ARG A 165 -1.01 -4.12 2.64
C ARG A 165 -2.49 -4.24 3.04
N ILE A 166 -3.39 -4.42 2.07
CA ILE A 166 -4.81 -4.69 2.33
C ILE A 166 -5.00 -6.06 3.01
N ALA A 167 -4.31 -7.10 2.53
CA ALA A 167 -4.37 -8.44 3.14
C ALA A 167 -3.82 -8.44 4.58
N HIS A 168 -2.75 -7.68 4.83
CA HIS A 168 -2.17 -7.48 6.17
C HIS A 168 -3.14 -6.75 7.11
N TRP A 169 -3.79 -5.69 6.65
CA TRP A 169 -4.84 -5.00 7.40
C TRP A 169 -5.99 -5.95 7.75
N LEU A 170 -6.48 -6.74 6.81
CA LEU A 170 -7.50 -7.77 7.05
C LEU A 170 -7.05 -8.78 8.11
N TRP A 171 -5.78 -9.21 8.06
CA TRP A 171 -5.18 -10.12 9.03
C TRP A 171 -5.17 -9.52 10.43
N LYS A 172 -4.78 -8.26 10.58
CA LYS A 172 -4.81 -7.51 11.85
C LYS A 172 -6.23 -7.32 12.38
N LYS A 173 -7.24 -7.24 11.50
CA LYS A 173 -8.67 -7.19 11.87
C LYS A 173 -9.30 -8.57 12.11
N GLU A 174 -8.50 -9.63 12.24
CA GLU A 174 -8.94 -11.03 12.44
C GLU A 174 -9.85 -11.56 11.30
N ARG A 175 -9.90 -10.89 10.15
CA ARG A 175 -10.62 -11.34 8.94
C ARG A 175 -9.74 -12.31 8.12
N ARG A 176 -9.19 -13.33 8.79
CA ARG A 176 -8.11 -14.18 8.27
C ARG A 176 -8.46 -14.92 6.99
N THR A 177 -9.69 -15.44 6.86
CA THR A 177 -10.13 -16.12 5.64
C THR A 177 -10.10 -15.19 4.43
N LEU A 178 -10.54 -13.94 4.59
CA LEU A 178 -10.50 -12.96 3.51
C LEU A 178 -9.07 -12.52 3.20
N ALA A 179 -8.22 -12.37 4.22
CA ALA A 179 -6.79 -12.09 4.04
C ALA A 179 -6.08 -13.18 3.22
N GLN A 180 -6.36 -14.45 3.53
CA GLN A 180 -5.83 -15.61 2.77
C GLN A 180 -6.40 -15.66 1.34
N PHE A 181 -7.66 -15.28 1.15
CA PHE A 181 -8.23 -15.15 -0.18
C PHE A 181 -7.48 -14.09 -1.01
N PHE A 182 -7.19 -12.92 -0.43
CA PHE A 182 -6.37 -11.89 -1.08
C PHE A 182 -4.97 -12.41 -1.41
N GLN A 183 -4.29 -13.05 -0.46
CA GLN A 183 -2.98 -13.68 -0.68
C GLN A 183 -3.01 -14.63 -1.89
N ASN A 184 -4.00 -15.52 -1.94
CA ASN A 184 -4.15 -16.45 -3.05
C ASN A 184 -4.37 -15.74 -4.39
N GLN A 185 -5.22 -14.68 -4.42
CA GLN A 185 -5.45 -13.92 -5.65
C GLN A 185 -4.19 -13.17 -6.10
N ILE A 186 -3.42 -12.59 -5.18
CA ILE A 186 -2.13 -11.96 -5.47
C ILE A 186 -1.17 -12.98 -6.07
N SER A 187 -1.06 -14.15 -5.45
CA SER A 187 -0.17 -15.22 -5.90
C SER A 187 -0.53 -15.72 -7.31
N VAL A 188 -1.80 -16.03 -7.55
CA VAL A 188 -2.27 -16.54 -8.84
C VAL A 188 -2.17 -15.48 -9.95
N THR A 189 -2.54 -14.23 -9.66
CA THR A 189 -2.64 -13.17 -10.68
C THR A 189 -1.30 -12.51 -10.96
N LEU A 190 -0.51 -12.27 -9.92
CA LEU A 190 0.70 -11.45 -10.00
C LEU A 190 1.99 -12.27 -9.83
N GLY A 191 1.88 -13.54 -9.43
CA GLY A 191 3.02 -14.44 -9.25
C GLY A 191 3.91 -14.07 -8.06
N VAL A 192 3.32 -13.47 -7.03
CA VAL A 192 3.98 -13.01 -5.79
C VAL A 192 3.21 -13.58 -4.60
N ASP A 193 3.87 -14.31 -3.73
CA ASP A 193 3.24 -14.91 -2.54
C ASP A 193 3.75 -14.22 -1.27
N LEU A 194 2.96 -13.30 -0.75
CA LEU A 194 3.22 -12.56 0.48
C LEU A 194 2.21 -13.01 1.54
N HIS A 195 2.69 -13.66 2.60
CA HIS A 195 1.79 -14.06 3.68
C HIS A 195 1.20 -12.84 4.39
N PRO A 196 -0.12 -12.79 4.67
CA PRO A 196 -0.77 -11.62 5.25
C PRO A 196 -0.24 -11.21 6.63
N ALA A 197 0.34 -12.13 7.39
CA ALA A 197 0.97 -11.82 8.68
C ALA A 197 2.36 -11.19 8.55
N ALA A 198 3.03 -11.31 7.39
CA ALA A 198 4.33 -10.70 7.18
C ALA A 198 4.26 -9.18 7.35
N THR A 199 5.25 -8.61 8.02
CA THR A 199 5.36 -7.16 8.19
C THR A 199 6.24 -6.60 7.09
N VAL A 200 5.74 -5.60 6.36
CA VAL A 200 6.47 -4.96 5.27
C VAL A 200 6.41 -3.46 5.46
N GLY A 201 7.58 -2.84 5.55
CA GLY A 201 7.75 -1.40 5.68
C GLY A 201 7.35 -0.60 4.44
N SER A 202 7.77 0.65 4.35
CA SER A 202 7.54 1.55 3.22
C SER A 202 8.82 1.85 2.44
N GLY A 203 8.71 2.42 1.25
CA GLY A 203 9.85 2.58 0.35
C GLY A 203 10.34 1.25 -0.23
N ILE A 204 9.44 0.30 -0.42
CA ILE A 204 9.76 -1.03 -0.92
C ILE A 204 9.64 -1.08 -2.44
N MET A 205 10.63 -1.65 -3.09
CA MET A 205 10.59 -1.98 -4.52
C MET A 205 10.64 -3.50 -4.71
N LEU A 206 9.59 -4.08 -5.29
CA LEU A 206 9.58 -5.46 -5.76
C LEU A 206 9.86 -5.48 -7.25
N ASP A 207 11.14 -5.67 -7.62
CA ASP A 207 11.58 -5.60 -9.00
C ASP A 207 11.32 -6.92 -9.74
N HIS A 208 10.67 -6.82 -10.94
CA HIS A 208 10.13 -7.93 -11.73
C HIS A 208 9.17 -8.84 -10.95
N ALA A 209 9.37 -9.03 -9.70
CA ALA A 209 8.55 -9.65 -8.66
C ALA A 209 8.16 -11.14 -8.87
N THR A 210 8.34 -11.71 -10.05
CA THR A 210 7.96 -13.11 -10.33
C THR A 210 8.62 -14.08 -9.35
N GLY A 211 7.81 -14.88 -8.65
CA GLY A 211 8.31 -15.93 -7.76
C GLY A 211 8.89 -15.42 -6.44
N ILE A 212 8.61 -14.18 -6.05
CA ILE A 212 8.89 -13.72 -4.68
C ILE A 212 7.95 -14.46 -3.72
N VAL A 213 8.52 -14.99 -2.64
CA VAL A 213 7.78 -15.62 -1.54
C VAL A 213 8.22 -14.99 -0.21
N ILE A 214 7.27 -14.45 0.55
CA ILE A 214 7.51 -13.90 1.88
C ILE A 214 6.61 -14.61 2.89
N GLY A 215 7.21 -15.36 3.81
CA GLY A 215 6.53 -16.20 4.80
C GLY A 215 5.94 -15.43 5.96
N GLU A 216 5.14 -16.13 6.77
CA GLU A 216 4.34 -15.59 7.88
C GLU A 216 5.13 -14.74 8.88
N THR A 217 6.33 -15.17 9.24
CA THR A 217 7.15 -14.54 10.31
C THR A 217 8.18 -13.54 9.78
N ALA A 218 8.18 -13.32 8.45
CA ALA A 218 9.15 -12.42 7.86
C ALA A 218 8.85 -10.96 8.19
N VAL A 219 9.92 -10.20 8.37
CA VAL A 219 9.90 -8.75 8.53
C VAL A 219 10.78 -8.16 7.43
N VAL A 220 10.21 -7.31 6.62
CA VAL A 220 10.93 -6.49 5.62
C VAL A 220 10.89 -5.06 6.15
N GLU A 221 12.05 -4.54 6.51
CA GLU A 221 12.18 -3.17 6.98
C GLU A 221 11.99 -2.18 5.83
N ASP A 222 12.08 -0.89 6.15
CA ASP A 222 11.93 0.18 5.17
C ASP A 222 13.07 0.20 4.13
N ASP A 223 12.79 0.79 2.97
CA ASP A 223 13.77 1.08 1.91
C ASP A 223 14.46 -0.13 1.30
N VAL A 224 13.80 -1.29 1.32
CA VAL A 224 14.32 -2.54 0.76
C VAL A 224 13.90 -2.72 -0.70
N SER A 225 14.83 -3.16 -1.53
CA SER A 225 14.57 -3.62 -2.91
C SER A 225 14.71 -5.13 -2.98
N ILE A 226 13.71 -5.82 -3.53
CA ILE A 226 13.66 -7.28 -3.66
C ILE A 226 13.48 -7.65 -5.12
N LEU A 227 14.42 -8.45 -5.66
CA LEU A 227 14.32 -8.98 -7.01
C LEU A 227 13.45 -10.25 -7.07
N HIS A 228 13.06 -10.62 -8.28
CA HIS A 228 12.34 -11.86 -8.56
C HIS A 228 12.99 -13.10 -7.91
N SER A 229 12.16 -14.12 -7.63
CA SER A 229 12.60 -15.42 -7.09
C SER A 229 13.29 -15.37 -5.71
N VAL A 230 13.20 -14.27 -4.98
CA VAL A 230 13.67 -14.18 -3.59
C VAL A 230 12.64 -14.85 -2.68
N THR A 231 13.14 -15.66 -1.75
CA THR A 231 12.32 -16.29 -0.68
C THR A 231 12.81 -15.83 0.67
N LEU A 232 11.90 -15.22 1.44
CA LEU A 232 12.09 -14.89 2.86
C LEU A 232 11.12 -15.75 3.67
N GLY A 233 11.64 -16.65 4.52
CA GLY A 233 10.79 -17.52 5.31
C GLY A 233 11.58 -18.57 6.06
N GLY A 234 10.94 -19.16 7.07
CA GLY A 234 11.53 -20.22 7.87
C GLY A 234 11.64 -21.55 7.12
N THR A 235 12.54 -22.39 7.58
CA THR A 235 12.81 -23.73 6.99
C THR A 235 11.72 -24.76 7.30
N GLY A 236 10.63 -24.37 7.99
CA GLY A 236 9.56 -25.26 8.43
C GLY A 236 9.94 -26.17 9.61
N LYS A 237 11.08 -25.91 10.25
CA LYS A 237 11.49 -26.63 11.48
C LYS A 237 10.85 -25.96 12.70
N THR A 238 10.49 -26.78 13.70
CA THR A 238 9.83 -26.34 14.95
C THR A 238 10.69 -25.51 15.90
N SER A 239 11.99 -25.39 15.64
CA SER A 239 12.89 -24.46 16.31
C SER A 239 13.21 -23.36 15.31
N GLY A 240 12.64 -22.17 15.52
CA GLY A 240 12.88 -21.01 14.65
C GLY A 240 14.38 -20.70 14.57
N ASP A 241 14.84 -20.53 13.37
CA ASP A 241 16.09 -19.87 13.01
C ASP A 241 15.75 -18.57 12.31
#